data_7cbb72c38f785d5d0f3a579aba637cd4
#
_entry.id   7cbb72c38f785d5d0f3a579aba637cd4
#
_cell.length_a   1.000
_cell.length_b   1.000
_cell.length_c   1.000
_cell.angle_alpha   90.00
_cell.angle_beta   90.00
_cell.angle_gamma   90.00
#
_symmetry.space_group_name_H-M   'P 1'
#
loop_
_entity.id
_entity.type
_entity.pdbx_description
1 polymer ?
#
loop_
_entity_poly.entity_id
_entity_poly.type
_entity_poly.pdbx_seq_one_letter_code
_entity_poly.pdbx_strand_id
1 'polypeptide(L)' 'MQLKSLQNFFKNGLLGYYPNEEIDTFFYRICSMHLKLKRIDISIKSEMIIPNHTFEYFEMVIERLLNYEPIQ' A
#
# COMPACT_ATOMS: atom_id res chain seq x y z
N MET A 1 2.20 -12.95 3.88
CA MET A 1 1.56 -11.78 4.51
C MET A 1 0.17 -11.59 3.93
N GLN A 2 -0.78 -11.25 4.76
CA GLN A 2 -2.14 -10.97 4.30
C GLN A 2 -2.25 -9.52 3.83
N LEU A 3 -3.22 -9.26 2.95
CA LEU A 3 -3.45 -7.92 2.40
C LEU A 3 -3.69 -6.88 3.50
N LYS A 4 -4.46 -7.23 4.52
CA LYS A 4 -4.72 -6.31 5.65
C LYS A 4 -3.44 -5.97 6.41
N SER A 5 -2.52 -6.91 6.53
CA SER A 5 -1.23 -6.67 7.17
C SER A 5 -0.35 -5.75 6.32
N LEU A 6 -0.40 -5.93 5.01
CA LEU A 6 0.31 -5.06 4.08
C LEU A 6 -0.22 -3.62 4.17
N GLN A 7 -1.54 -3.47 4.25
CA GLN A 7 -2.15 -2.15 4.38
C GLN A 7 -1.71 -1.46 5.67
N ASN A 8 -1.70 -2.18 6.78
CA ASN A 8 -1.24 -1.65 8.05
C ASN A 8 0.24 -1.28 8.00
N PHE A 9 1.06 -2.12 7.38
CA PHE A 9 2.49 -1.87 7.23
C PHE A 9 2.72 -0.58 6.42
N PHE A 10 2.00 -0.42 5.32
CA PHE A 10 2.12 0.75 4.46
C PHE A 10 1.69 2.02 5.22
N LYS A 11 0.56 1.95 5.91
CA LYS A 11 0.04 3.08 6.67
C LYS A 11 0.99 3.48 7.79
N ASN A 12 1.47 2.52 8.57
CA ASN A 12 2.39 2.80 9.68
C ASN A 12 3.71 3.39 9.19
N GLY A 13 4.17 2.97 8.03
CA GLY A 13 5.42 3.49 7.46
C GLY A 13 5.33 4.94 7.02
N LEU A 14 4.14 5.42 6.71
CA LEU A 14 3.94 6.79 6.21
C LEU A 14 3.21 7.70 7.21
N LEU A 15 2.72 7.12 8.31
CA LEU A 15 2.00 7.89 9.31
C LEU A 15 2.92 8.96 9.93
N GLY A 16 2.41 10.17 10.02
CA GLY A 16 3.20 11.30 10.50
C GLY A 16 3.91 12.08 9.40
N TYR A 17 4.03 11.50 8.19
CA TYR A 17 4.61 12.18 7.03
C TYR A 17 3.55 12.58 6.01
N TYR A 18 2.43 11.86 5.99
CA TYR A 18 1.32 12.11 5.08
C TYR A 18 0.00 11.98 5.83
N PRO A 19 -1.05 12.71 5.43
CA PRO A 19 -2.38 12.52 6.01
C PRO A 19 -2.92 11.12 5.72
N ASN A 20 -3.75 10.58 6.62
CA ASN A 20 -4.35 9.26 6.46
C ASN A 20 -5.05 9.07 5.12
N GLU A 21 -5.83 10.07 4.72
CA GLU A 21 -6.58 10.00 3.45
C GLU A 21 -5.66 9.89 2.26
N GLU A 22 -4.52 10.57 2.29
CA GLU A 22 -3.55 10.53 1.22
C GLU A 22 -2.84 9.18 1.18
N ILE A 23 -2.49 8.62 2.34
CA ILE A 23 -1.89 7.29 2.44
C ILE A 23 -2.83 6.24 1.87
N ASP A 24 -4.11 6.31 2.21
CA ASP A 24 -5.11 5.38 1.68
C ASP A 24 -5.23 5.49 0.17
N THR A 25 -5.20 6.70 -0.37
CA THR A 25 -5.24 6.93 -1.82
C THR A 25 -4.04 6.30 -2.50
N PHE A 26 -2.84 6.48 -1.95
CA PHE A 26 -1.64 5.86 -2.47
C PHE A 26 -1.76 4.34 -2.47
N PHE A 27 -2.24 3.77 -1.37
CA PHE A 27 -2.38 2.33 -1.24
C PHE A 27 -3.34 1.77 -2.29
N TYR A 28 -4.51 2.39 -2.43
CA TYR A 28 -5.51 1.94 -3.41
C TYR A 28 -4.98 2.03 -4.83
N ARG A 29 -4.25 3.09 -5.14
CA ARG A 29 -3.67 3.27 -6.48
C ARG A 29 -2.67 2.17 -6.80
N ILE A 30 -1.79 1.86 -5.86
CA ILE A 30 -0.77 0.83 -6.06
C ILE A 30 -1.42 -0.55 -6.17
N CYS A 31 -2.41 -0.85 -5.34
CA CYS A 31 -3.13 -2.11 -5.43
C CYS A 31 -3.85 -2.25 -6.76
N SER A 32 -4.42 -1.16 -7.28
CA SER A 32 -5.07 -1.17 -8.58
C SER A 32 -4.09 -1.48 -9.70
N MET A 33 -2.89 -0.90 -9.64
CA MET A 33 -1.88 -1.07 -10.68
C MET A 33 -1.17 -2.41 -10.61
N HIS A 34 -0.82 -2.88 -9.41
CA HIS A 34 -0.01 -4.07 -9.24
C HIS A 34 -0.78 -5.35 -9.00
N LEU A 35 -1.88 -5.27 -8.29
CA LEU A 35 -2.69 -6.43 -7.93
C LEU A 35 -4.02 -6.45 -8.66
N LYS A 36 -4.31 -5.40 -9.42
CA LYS A 36 -5.57 -5.24 -10.14
C LYS A 36 -6.78 -5.35 -9.23
N LEU A 37 -6.64 -4.83 -8.01
CA LEU A 37 -7.69 -4.81 -7.01
C LEU A 37 -8.36 -3.45 -6.99
N LYS A 38 -9.68 -3.46 -6.91
CA LYS A 38 -10.46 -2.24 -6.71
C LYS A 38 -10.51 -1.95 -5.20
N ARG A 39 -10.95 -0.72 -4.85
CA ARG A 39 -11.09 -0.35 -3.44
C ARG A 39 -11.96 -1.34 -2.67
N ILE A 40 -13.08 -1.77 -3.26
CA ILE A 40 -13.98 -2.72 -2.60
C ILE A 40 -13.32 -4.09 -2.41
N ASP A 41 -12.48 -4.51 -3.36
CA ASP A 41 -11.76 -5.77 -3.28
C ASP A 41 -10.82 -5.81 -2.08
N ILE A 42 -10.22 -4.68 -1.75
CA ILE A 42 -9.29 -4.58 -0.62
C ILE A 42 -10.01 -4.86 0.69
N SER A 43 -11.26 -4.40 0.81
CA SER A 43 -12.07 -4.70 2.00
C SER A 43 -12.51 -6.16 2.03
N ILE A 44 -12.95 -6.69 0.90
CA ILE A 44 -13.49 -8.05 0.81
C ILE A 44 -12.38 -9.09 0.91
N LYS A 45 -11.23 -8.82 0.28
CA LYS A 45 -10.12 -9.76 0.18
C LYS A 45 -9.00 -9.46 1.18
N SER A 46 -9.34 -8.93 2.34
CA SER A 46 -8.36 -8.50 3.34
C SER A 46 -7.45 -9.63 3.83
N GLU A 47 -7.89 -10.88 3.73
CA GLU A 47 -7.09 -12.04 4.14
C GLU A 47 -6.31 -12.67 2.99
N MET A 48 -6.37 -12.09 1.80
CA MET A 48 -5.62 -12.58 0.63
C MET A 48 -4.12 -12.57 0.93
N ILE A 49 -3.45 -13.63 0.52
CA ILE A 49 -1.99 -13.73 0.71
C ILE A 49 -1.26 -12.93 -0.35
N ILE A 50 -0.33 -12.11 0.10
CA ILE A 50 0.47 -11.24 -0.76
C ILE A 50 1.84 -11.88 -0.98
N PRO A 51 2.28 -12.03 -2.24
CA PRO A 51 3.62 -12.55 -2.53
C PRO A 51 4.73 -11.64 -2.00
N ASN A 52 5.89 -12.23 -1.72
CA ASN A 52 7.03 -11.48 -1.21
C ASN A 52 7.48 -10.35 -2.14
N HIS A 53 7.47 -10.58 -3.45
CA HIS A 53 7.89 -9.54 -4.39
C HIS A 53 6.96 -8.31 -4.36
N THR A 54 5.67 -8.53 -4.08
CA THR A 54 4.73 -7.44 -3.90
C THR A 54 5.03 -6.67 -2.63
N PHE A 55 5.32 -7.37 -1.54
CA PHE A 55 5.70 -6.73 -0.29
C PHE A 55 6.95 -5.87 -0.48
N GLU A 56 7.96 -6.39 -1.15
CA GLU A 56 9.20 -5.65 -1.42
C GLU A 56 8.93 -4.40 -2.25
N TYR A 57 8.00 -4.48 -3.19
CA TYR A 57 7.61 -3.31 -3.97
C TYR A 57 7.01 -2.22 -3.08
N PHE A 58 6.13 -2.61 -2.16
CA PHE A 58 5.54 -1.65 -1.22
C PHE A 58 6.57 -1.04 -0.29
N GLU A 59 7.55 -1.82 0.15
CA GLU A 59 8.66 -1.30 0.94
C GLU A 59 9.42 -0.21 0.16
N MET A 60 9.70 -0.46 -1.09
CA MET A 60 10.38 0.49 -1.96
C MET A 60 9.57 1.77 -2.12
N VAL A 61 8.26 1.64 -2.29
CA VAL A 61 7.36 2.79 -2.44
C VAL A 61 7.37 3.64 -1.16
N ILE A 62 7.30 3.00 -0.01
CA ILE A 62 7.36 3.71 1.28
C ILE A 62 8.66 4.51 1.35
N GLU A 63 9.77 3.89 1.02
CA GLU A 63 11.07 4.54 1.06
C GLU A 63 11.12 5.76 0.16
N ARG A 64 10.59 5.65 -1.05
CA ARG A 64 10.54 6.77 -1.98
C ARG A 64 9.65 7.91 -1.47
N LEU A 65 8.50 7.55 -0.90
CA LEU A 65 7.58 8.56 -0.36
C LEU A 65 8.19 9.28 0.85
N LEU A 66 8.96 8.58 1.66
CA LEU A 66 9.66 9.21 2.77
C LEU A 66 10.75 10.17 2.29
N ASN A 67 11.25 9.96 1.09
CA ASN A 67 12.20 10.87 0.43
C ASN A 67 11.48 11.91 -0.42
N TYR A 68 10.15 11.99 -0.30
CA TYR A 68 9.31 12.96 -1.01
C TYR A 68 9.36 12.81 -2.53
N GLU A 69 9.61 11.61 -3.03
CA GLU A 69 9.53 11.33 -4.45
C GLU A 69 8.07 11.07 -4.86
N PRO A 70 7.62 11.62 -5.99
CA PRO A 70 6.24 11.39 -6.42
C PRO A 70 6.02 9.96 -6.90
N ILE A 71 4.80 9.46 -6.68
CA ILE A 71 4.36 8.20 -7.27
C ILE A 71 3.88 8.50 -8.68
N GLN A 72 4.33 7.71 -9.62
CA GLN A 72 3.90 7.85 -11.02
C GLN A 72 3.06 6.70 -11.47
#